data_b0acb19c30e163e0144b8ba17ad8ca77
#
_entry.id   b0acb19c30e163e0144b8ba17ad8ca77
#
_cell.length_a   1.000
_cell.length_b   1.000
_cell.length_c   1.000
_cell.angle_alpha   90.00
_cell.angle_beta   90.00
_cell.angle_gamma   90.00
#
_symmetry.space_group_name_H-M   'P 1'
#
loop_
_entity.id
_entity.type
_entity.pdbx_description
1 polymer ?
#
loop_
_entity_poly.entity_id
_entity_poly.type
_entity_poly.pdbx_seq_one_letter_code
_entity_poly.pdbx_strand_id
1 'polypeptide(L)'
;MATAKKTTPPKKTAKKKEITRHDVITAYMDYVLEHEKTPKSVYKFAKDNNMSEADFYNFFGNFDGLRKDIWNTFFTMTMDVAHKNEEYAHFSNREKMLTFFYTFFELLTLNRSYVLFTLKENQHMMNKMEQLKGLRKHVKGFAKELIQERNENKTNILLERSETIYSEGAWVQMLFLMKFWMDDDSAGFEKTDMAIEKSVNTIFDVFDNIPLDAVLDFGKFLWKERMA
;
A
#
# COMPACT_ATOMS: atom_id res chain seq x y z
N MET A 1 32.01 -41.53 -55.96
CA MET A 1 32.25 -40.36 -55.07
C MET A 1 30.90 -39.97 -54.47
N ALA A 2 30.70 -40.24 -53.21
CA ALA A 2 29.45 -39.96 -52.49
C ALA A 2 29.65 -38.66 -51.69
N THR A 3 28.85 -37.61 -52.01
CA THR A 3 28.84 -36.32 -51.34
C THR A 3 28.04 -36.40 -50.03
N ALA A 4 28.73 -36.26 -48.93
CA ALA A 4 28.14 -36.22 -47.58
C ALA A 4 27.37 -34.92 -47.39
N LYS A 5 26.06 -34.99 -47.10
CA LYS A 5 25.18 -33.90 -46.71
C LYS A 5 25.51 -33.52 -45.23
N LYS A 6 26.04 -32.30 -45.01
CA LYS A 6 26.24 -31.69 -43.69
C LYS A 6 24.86 -31.35 -43.10
N THR A 7 24.43 -32.07 -42.08
CA THR A 7 23.26 -31.73 -41.26
C THR A 7 23.65 -30.67 -40.24
N THR A 8 23.04 -29.50 -40.36
CA THR A 8 23.16 -28.41 -39.39
C THR A 8 22.34 -28.78 -38.11
N PRO A 9 22.89 -28.64 -36.89
CA PRO A 9 22.14 -28.94 -35.68
C PRO A 9 21.02 -27.90 -35.44
N PRO A 10 19.89 -28.33 -34.85
CA PRO A 10 18.76 -27.46 -34.62
C PRO A 10 19.14 -26.37 -33.61
N LYS A 11 18.87 -25.10 -33.95
CA LYS A 11 19.00 -23.95 -33.07
C LYS A 11 18.12 -24.18 -31.84
N LYS A 12 18.72 -24.29 -30.65
CA LYS A 12 17.99 -24.26 -29.37
C LYS A 12 17.21 -22.96 -29.28
N THR A 13 15.92 -23.03 -29.40
CA THR A 13 15.00 -21.93 -29.10
C THR A 13 15.15 -21.63 -27.61
N ALA A 14 15.70 -20.47 -27.29
CA ALA A 14 15.74 -19.96 -25.92
C ALA A 14 14.29 -19.95 -25.39
N LYS A 15 14.02 -20.63 -24.27
CA LYS A 15 12.74 -20.56 -23.59
C LYS A 15 12.46 -19.08 -23.30
N LYS A 16 11.39 -18.53 -23.85
CA LYS A 16 10.90 -17.19 -23.53
C LYS A 16 10.67 -17.16 -22.01
N LYS A 17 11.30 -16.23 -21.31
CA LYS A 17 11.08 -16.04 -19.85
C LYS A 17 9.59 -15.82 -19.64
N GLU A 18 8.97 -16.56 -18.76
CA GLU A 18 7.59 -16.36 -18.37
C GLU A 18 7.47 -15.00 -17.67
N ILE A 19 6.57 -14.15 -18.19
CA ILE A 19 6.32 -12.83 -17.60
C ILE A 19 5.50 -13.02 -16.33
N THR A 20 5.98 -12.43 -15.23
CA THR A 20 5.29 -12.45 -13.95
C THR A 20 4.49 -11.17 -13.73
N ARG A 21 3.55 -11.20 -12.77
CA ARG A 21 2.83 -10.01 -12.31
C ARG A 21 3.78 -8.90 -11.86
N HIS A 22 4.85 -9.25 -11.17
CA HIS A 22 5.88 -8.32 -10.71
C HIS A 22 6.63 -7.66 -11.88
N ASP A 23 6.97 -8.43 -12.93
CA ASP A 23 7.62 -7.87 -14.13
C ASP A 23 6.73 -6.80 -14.79
N VAL A 24 5.40 -7.01 -14.84
CA VAL A 24 4.46 -6.02 -15.40
C VAL A 24 4.37 -4.76 -14.53
N ILE A 25 4.33 -4.92 -13.21
CA ILE A 25 4.32 -3.79 -12.26
C ILE A 25 5.60 -2.97 -12.40
N THR A 26 6.77 -3.61 -12.36
CA THR A 26 8.07 -2.95 -12.49
C THR A 26 8.16 -2.19 -13.82
N ALA A 27 7.85 -2.84 -14.94
CA ALA A 27 7.85 -2.20 -16.25
C ALA A 27 6.92 -0.98 -16.32
N TYR A 28 5.76 -1.05 -15.65
CA TYR A 28 4.84 0.09 -15.60
C TYR A 28 5.37 1.25 -14.77
N MET A 29 5.95 0.96 -13.61
CA MET A 29 6.55 1.99 -12.74
C MET A 29 7.73 2.68 -13.46
N ASP A 30 8.61 1.91 -14.11
CA ASP A 30 9.72 2.42 -14.90
C ASP A 30 9.21 3.28 -16.06
N TYR A 31 8.23 2.80 -16.83
CA TYR A 31 7.64 3.57 -17.93
C TYR A 31 7.11 4.93 -17.47
N VAL A 32 6.39 4.94 -16.36
CA VAL A 32 5.81 6.18 -15.80
C VAL A 32 6.89 7.15 -15.36
N LEU A 33 7.96 6.66 -14.75
CA LEU A 33 9.09 7.50 -14.30
C LEU A 33 9.91 8.04 -15.45
N GLU A 34 10.16 7.23 -16.49
CA GLU A 34 10.92 7.66 -17.66
C GLU A 34 10.16 8.67 -18.55
N HIS A 35 8.84 8.50 -18.65
CA HIS A 35 8.04 9.29 -19.59
C HIS A 35 7.20 10.38 -18.92
N GLU A 36 7.15 10.42 -17.59
CA GLU A 36 6.31 11.34 -16.78
C GLU A 36 4.84 11.34 -17.20
N LYS A 37 4.34 10.20 -17.64
CA LYS A 37 2.95 10.00 -18.11
C LYS A 37 2.57 8.54 -18.09
N THR A 38 1.26 8.27 -18.00
CA THR A 38 0.72 6.92 -18.16
C THR A 38 0.78 6.43 -19.60
N PRO A 39 0.97 5.10 -19.84
CA PRO A 39 0.94 4.55 -21.18
C PRO A 39 -0.42 4.78 -21.88
N LYS A 40 -0.41 5.14 -23.17
CA LYS A 40 -1.64 5.41 -23.93
C LYS A 40 -2.45 4.15 -24.28
N SER A 41 -1.79 3.00 -24.42
CA SER A 41 -2.44 1.72 -24.72
C SER A 41 -1.63 0.55 -24.19
N VAL A 42 -2.34 -0.52 -23.83
CA VAL A 42 -1.72 -1.79 -23.41
C VAL A 42 -0.85 -2.37 -24.53
N TYR A 43 -1.31 -2.30 -25.78
CA TYR A 43 -0.57 -2.79 -26.95
C TYR A 43 0.83 -2.17 -27.03
N LYS A 44 0.91 -0.83 -27.00
CA LYS A 44 2.19 -0.13 -27.12
C LYS A 44 3.07 -0.42 -25.91
N PHE A 45 2.52 -0.34 -24.71
CA PHE A 45 3.23 -0.65 -23.47
C PHE A 45 3.82 -2.07 -23.47
N ALA A 46 3.01 -3.07 -23.83
CA ALA A 46 3.46 -4.45 -23.88
C ALA A 46 4.59 -4.63 -24.91
N LYS A 47 4.42 -4.06 -26.12
CA LYS A 47 5.43 -4.13 -27.18
C LYS A 47 6.75 -3.50 -26.77
N ASP A 48 6.71 -2.31 -26.15
CA ASP A 48 7.91 -1.57 -25.74
C ASP A 48 8.65 -2.33 -24.60
N ASN A 49 7.96 -3.17 -23.83
CA ASN A 49 8.51 -3.98 -22.75
C ASN A 49 8.72 -5.47 -23.07
N ASN A 50 8.77 -5.84 -24.38
CA ASN A 50 9.01 -7.21 -24.83
C ASN A 50 8.03 -8.26 -24.30
N MET A 51 6.80 -7.86 -23.99
CA MET A 51 5.69 -8.72 -23.60
C MET A 51 4.56 -8.66 -24.62
N SER A 52 3.63 -9.61 -24.58
CA SER A 52 2.40 -9.57 -25.36
C SER A 52 1.29 -8.88 -24.57
N GLU A 53 0.22 -8.40 -25.24
CA GLU A 53 -0.98 -7.93 -24.55
C GLU A 53 -1.62 -9.03 -23.70
N ALA A 54 -1.53 -10.29 -24.15
CA ALA A 54 -2.04 -11.43 -23.38
C ALA A 54 -1.28 -11.58 -22.04
N ASP A 55 0.05 -11.37 -22.03
CA ASP A 55 0.85 -11.39 -20.80
C ASP A 55 0.36 -10.33 -19.81
N PHE A 56 0.02 -9.13 -20.29
CA PHE A 56 -0.56 -8.07 -19.45
C PHE A 56 -1.96 -8.44 -18.94
N TYR A 57 -2.84 -8.90 -19.85
CA TYR A 57 -4.23 -9.22 -19.51
C TYR A 57 -4.38 -10.46 -18.64
N ASN A 58 -3.36 -11.31 -18.55
CA ASN A 58 -3.34 -12.41 -17.58
C ASN A 58 -3.34 -11.89 -16.11
N PHE A 59 -2.85 -10.67 -15.87
CA PHE A 59 -2.72 -10.11 -14.52
C PHE A 59 -3.63 -8.91 -14.27
N PHE A 60 -3.86 -8.07 -15.28
CA PHE A 60 -4.57 -6.78 -15.14
C PHE A 60 -5.52 -6.53 -16.30
N GLY A 61 -6.76 -6.16 -16.01
CA GLY A 61 -7.74 -5.81 -17.04
C GLY A 61 -7.47 -4.45 -17.72
N ASN A 62 -6.77 -3.54 -17.02
CA ASN A 62 -6.38 -2.22 -17.52
C ASN A 62 -5.35 -1.57 -16.57
N PHE A 63 -4.85 -0.39 -16.93
CA PHE A 63 -3.89 0.34 -16.09
C PHE A 63 -4.47 0.84 -14.77
N ASP A 64 -5.78 1.08 -14.67
CA ASP A 64 -6.41 1.46 -13.39
C ASP A 64 -6.37 0.30 -12.39
N GLY A 65 -6.64 -0.92 -12.86
CA GLY A 65 -6.49 -2.13 -12.07
C GLY A 65 -5.05 -2.34 -11.62
N LEU A 66 -4.08 -2.14 -12.52
CA LEU A 66 -2.66 -2.23 -12.21
C LEU A 66 -2.25 -1.20 -11.15
N ARG A 67 -2.66 0.07 -11.28
CA ARG A 67 -2.36 1.11 -10.28
C ARG A 67 -2.91 0.79 -8.89
N LYS A 68 -4.14 0.32 -8.81
CA LYS A 68 -4.74 -0.14 -7.55
C LYS A 68 -3.94 -1.28 -6.93
N ASP A 69 -3.46 -2.15 -7.78
CA ASP A 69 -2.72 -3.33 -7.37
C ASP A 69 -1.30 -3.03 -6.88
N ILE A 70 -0.65 -2.00 -7.41
CA ILE A 70 0.63 -1.52 -6.87
C ILE A 70 0.47 -1.12 -5.39
N TRP A 71 -0.62 -0.43 -5.03
CA TRP A 71 -0.89 -0.08 -3.63
C TRP A 71 -1.17 -1.30 -2.76
N ASN A 72 -1.87 -2.32 -3.29
CA ASN A 72 -2.06 -3.59 -2.61
C ASN A 72 -0.72 -4.31 -2.40
N THR A 73 0.16 -4.25 -3.40
CA THR A 73 1.50 -4.85 -3.34
C THR A 73 2.35 -4.18 -2.28
N PHE A 74 2.32 -2.84 -2.15
CA PHE A 74 3.01 -2.14 -1.06
C PHE A 74 2.54 -2.64 0.32
N PHE A 75 1.23 -2.79 0.51
CA PHE A 75 0.71 -3.34 1.77
C PHE A 75 1.20 -4.77 2.01
N THR A 76 1.06 -5.65 1.02
CA THR A 76 1.45 -7.06 1.15
C THR A 76 2.94 -7.20 1.46
N MET A 77 3.80 -6.47 0.74
CA MET A 77 5.23 -6.47 0.98
C MET A 77 5.59 -5.96 2.38
N THR A 78 4.87 -4.94 2.88
CA THR A 78 5.04 -4.45 4.25
C THR A 78 4.75 -5.55 5.26
N MET A 79 3.64 -6.26 5.11
CA MET A 79 3.27 -7.34 6.02
C MET A 79 4.23 -8.53 5.91
N ASP A 80 4.66 -8.87 4.69
CA ASP A 80 5.65 -9.93 4.46
C ASP A 80 6.99 -9.61 5.15
N VAL A 81 7.43 -8.36 5.16
CA VAL A 81 8.63 -7.91 5.88
C VAL A 81 8.41 -7.99 7.39
N ALA A 82 7.29 -7.48 7.88
CA ALA A 82 6.96 -7.53 9.31
C ALA A 82 6.94 -8.99 9.85
N HIS A 83 6.32 -9.91 9.10
CA HIS A 83 6.22 -11.32 9.50
C HIS A 83 7.54 -12.11 9.39
N LYS A 84 8.58 -11.57 8.76
CA LYS A 84 9.91 -12.18 8.78
C LYS A 84 10.60 -12.05 10.13
N ASN A 85 10.17 -11.11 10.95
CA ASN A 85 10.63 -11.02 12.34
C ASN A 85 9.87 -12.07 13.18
N GLU A 86 10.58 -13.04 13.71
CA GLU A 86 10.03 -14.13 14.54
C GLU A 86 9.32 -13.59 15.80
N GLU A 87 9.76 -12.44 16.31
CA GLU A 87 9.16 -11.81 17.49
C GLU A 87 7.86 -11.07 17.18
N TYR A 88 7.55 -10.80 15.91
CA TYR A 88 6.37 -10.02 15.51
C TYR A 88 5.06 -10.58 16.07
N ALA A 89 4.93 -11.90 16.18
CA ALA A 89 3.77 -12.55 16.76
C ALA A 89 3.54 -12.17 18.24
N HIS A 90 4.61 -11.81 18.96
CA HIS A 90 4.58 -11.46 20.39
C HIS A 90 4.49 -9.94 20.62
N PHE A 91 4.56 -9.13 19.56
CA PHE A 91 4.43 -7.70 19.69
C PHE A 91 3.04 -7.31 20.20
N SER A 92 3.00 -6.29 21.05
CA SER A 92 1.75 -5.61 21.38
C SER A 92 1.12 -4.99 20.13
N ASN A 93 -0.18 -4.73 20.17
CA ASN A 93 -0.89 -4.10 19.04
C ASN A 93 -0.30 -2.73 18.67
N ARG A 94 0.22 -2.00 19.66
CA ARG A 94 0.95 -0.73 19.45
C ARG A 94 2.25 -0.96 18.67
N GLU A 95 3.04 -1.94 19.04
CA GLU A 95 4.28 -2.30 18.35
C GLU A 95 4.01 -2.85 16.94
N LYS A 96 2.96 -3.66 16.76
CA LYS A 96 2.53 -4.12 15.43
C LYS A 96 2.17 -2.95 14.53
N MET A 97 1.45 -1.93 15.05
CA MET A 97 1.07 -0.75 14.29
C MET A 97 2.28 0.15 13.97
N LEU A 98 3.21 0.34 14.91
CA LEU A 98 4.47 1.05 14.68
C LEU A 98 5.30 0.35 13.59
N THR A 99 5.49 -0.97 13.72
CA THR A 99 6.20 -1.79 12.72
C THR A 99 5.58 -1.65 11.34
N PHE A 100 4.24 -1.72 11.26
CA PHE A 100 3.52 -1.54 10.00
C PHE A 100 3.80 -0.17 9.38
N PHE A 101 3.65 0.93 10.11
CA PHE A 101 3.86 2.26 9.55
C PHE A 101 5.32 2.51 9.17
N TYR A 102 6.30 2.18 10.03
CA TYR A 102 7.71 2.34 9.68
C TYR A 102 8.07 1.57 8.42
N THR A 103 7.73 0.29 8.35
CA THR A 103 8.03 -0.55 7.18
C THR A 103 7.32 -0.06 5.92
N PHE A 104 6.05 0.37 6.05
CA PHE A 104 5.27 0.90 4.93
C PHE A 104 5.88 2.19 4.37
N PHE A 105 6.22 3.15 5.23
CA PHE A 105 6.80 4.42 4.79
C PHE A 105 8.24 4.27 4.30
N GLU A 106 9.01 3.35 4.83
CA GLU A 106 10.31 2.97 4.26
C GLU A 106 10.14 2.44 2.82
N LEU A 107 9.18 1.54 2.59
CA LEU A 107 8.87 1.02 1.27
C LEU A 107 8.38 2.11 0.31
N LEU A 108 7.54 3.05 0.78
CA LEU A 108 7.14 4.22 -0.02
C LEU A 108 8.34 5.12 -0.34
N THR A 109 9.28 5.27 0.57
CA THR A 109 10.51 6.06 0.38
C THR A 109 11.40 5.46 -0.69
N LEU A 110 11.55 4.14 -0.72
CA LEU A 110 12.27 3.42 -1.78
C LEU A 110 11.62 3.62 -3.16
N ASN A 111 10.32 3.95 -3.21
CA ASN A 111 9.54 4.16 -4.42
C ASN A 111 9.01 5.61 -4.54
N ARG A 112 9.67 6.57 -3.88
CA ARG A 112 9.14 7.93 -3.67
C ARG A 112 8.74 8.63 -4.96
N SER A 113 9.58 8.58 -5.98
CA SER A 113 9.30 9.25 -7.26
C SER A 113 8.00 8.76 -7.88
N TYR A 114 7.78 7.44 -7.91
CA TYR A 114 6.55 6.84 -8.42
C TYR A 114 5.33 7.24 -7.58
N VAL A 115 5.45 7.15 -6.26
CA VAL A 115 4.34 7.48 -5.34
C VAL A 115 3.94 8.96 -5.48
N LEU A 116 4.93 9.86 -5.51
CA LEU A 116 4.67 11.30 -5.70
C LEU A 116 4.04 11.58 -7.07
N PHE A 117 4.52 10.93 -8.14
CA PHE A 117 3.94 11.06 -9.46
C PHE A 117 2.44 10.68 -9.43
N THR A 118 2.11 9.48 -8.97
CA THR A 118 0.73 8.98 -8.98
C THR A 118 -0.23 9.80 -8.11
N LEU A 119 0.25 10.32 -6.98
CA LEU A 119 -0.55 11.14 -6.08
C LEU A 119 -0.67 12.61 -6.54
N LYS A 120 0.28 13.12 -7.35
CA LYS A 120 0.25 14.48 -7.89
C LYS A 120 -0.42 14.57 -9.26
N GLU A 121 -0.24 13.57 -10.14
CA GLU A 121 -0.80 13.55 -11.50
C GLU A 121 -2.32 13.69 -11.51
N ASN A 122 -2.99 13.03 -10.58
CA ASN A 122 -4.44 13.13 -10.46
C ASN A 122 -4.85 14.41 -9.75
N GLN A 123 -5.21 15.46 -10.49
CA GLN A 123 -5.69 16.72 -9.93
C GLN A 123 -7.04 16.58 -9.19
N HIS A 124 -7.81 15.51 -9.50
CA HIS A 124 -9.09 15.25 -8.84
C HIS A 124 -8.93 14.34 -7.63
N MET A 125 -9.34 14.84 -6.45
CA MET A 125 -9.31 14.10 -5.18
C MET A 125 -9.97 12.72 -5.29
N MET A 126 -11.08 12.61 -6.02
CA MET A 126 -11.80 11.35 -6.22
C MET A 126 -10.95 10.27 -6.89
N ASN A 127 -10.15 10.61 -7.90
CA ASN A 127 -9.29 9.65 -8.58
C ASN A 127 -8.15 9.17 -7.68
N LYS A 128 -7.62 10.07 -6.83
CA LYS A 128 -6.61 9.70 -5.81
C LYS A 128 -7.19 8.69 -4.83
N MET A 129 -8.39 8.94 -4.32
CA MET A 129 -9.05 8.04 -3.37
C MET A 129 -9.43 6.71 -4.01
N GLU A 130 -9.81 6.70 -5.29
CA GLU A 130 -10.19 5.47 -5.99
C GLU A 130 -8.99 4.52 -6.16
N GLN A 131 -7.79 5.02 -6.48
CA GLN A 131 -6.59 4.16 -6.56
C GLN A 131 -6.17 3.60 -5.19
N LEU A 132 -6.47 4.30 -4.09
CA LEU A 132 -6.15 3.86 -2.73
C LEU A 132 -7.21 2.94 -2.11
N LYS A 133 -8.30 2.64 -2.82
CA LYS A 133 -9.44 1.87 -2.28
C LYS A 133 -9.04 0.48 -1.77
N GLY A 134 -8.14 -0.20 -2.49
CA GLY A 134 -7.59 -1.49 -2.07
C GLY A 134 -6.75 -1.35 -0.80
N LEU A 135 -5.82 -0.39 -0.78
CA LEU A 135 -5.00 -0.08 0.40
C LEU A 135 -5.88 0.24 1.62
N ARG A 136 -6.94 1.07 1.44
CA ARG A 136 -7.88 1.36 2.52
C ARG A 136 -8.50 0.09 3.11
N LYS A 137 -8.93 -0.83 2.25
CA LYS A 137 -9.49 -2.10 2.70
C LYS A 137 -8.50 -2.90 3.53
N HIS A 138 -7.26 -2.99 3.09
CA HIS A 138 -6.20 -3.72 3.77
C HIS A 138 -5.83 -3.08 5.11
N VAL A 139 -5.60 -1.77 5.15
CA VAL A 139 -5.27 -1.04 6.39
C VAL A 139 -6.40 -1.18 7.43
N LYS A 140 -7.65 -1.04 6.98
CA LYS A 140 -8.81 -1.23 7.86
C LYS A 140 -8.94 -2.67 8.35
N GLY A 141 -8.65 -3.66 7.49
CA GLY A 141 -8.62 -5.07 7.88
C GLY A 141 -7.59 -5.32 8.97
N PHE A 142 -6.36 -4.91 8.73
CA PHE A 142 -5.27 -5.02 9.71
C PHE A 142 -5.60 -4.36 11.06
N ALA A 143 -6.12 -3.12 11.03
CA ALA A 143 -6.51 -2.44 12.26
C ALA A 143 -7.66 -3.14 13.01
N LYS A 144 -8.59 -3.77 12.28
CA LYS A 144 -9.65 -4.59 12.89
C LYS A 144 -9.08 -5.83 13.58
N GLU A 145 -8.18 -6.54 12.94
CA GLU A 145 -7.51 -7.71 13.53
C GLU A 145 -6.85 -7.34 14.85
N LEU A 146 -6.10 -6.23 14.88
CA LEU A 146 -5.45 -5.76 16.10
C LEU A 146 -6.44 -5.45 17.24
N ILE A 147 -7.57 -4.82 16.93
CA ILE A 147 -8.57 -4.49 17.99
C ILE A 147 -9.35 -5.71 18.43
N GLN A 148 -9.58 -6.70 17.55
CA GLN A 148 -10.21 -7.98 17.88
C GLN A 148 -9.32 -8.76 18.85
N GLU A 149 -8.03 -8.95 18.54
CA GLU A 149 -7.06 -9.59 19.46
C GLU A 149 -7.07 -8.93 20.85
N ARG A 150 -7.23 -7.61 20.89
CA ARG A 150 -7.33 -6.88 22.16
C ARG A 150 -8.64 -7.14 22.89
N ASN A 151 -9.77 -7.17 22.17
CA ASN A 151 -11.09 -7.38 22.77
C ASN A 151 -11.23 -8.81 23.32
N GLU A 152 -10.70 -9.82 22.62
CA GLU A 152 -10.69 -11.21 23.07
C GLU A 152 -9.99 -11.41 24.42
N ASN A 153 -8.97 -10.59 24.69
CA ASN A 153 -8.24 -10.63 25.95
C ASN A 153 -8.94 -9.88 27.12
N LYS A 154 -10.15 -9.31 26.88
CA LYS A 154 -10.91 -8.57 27.91
C LYS A 154 -12.15 -9.33 28.33
N THR A 155 -12.29 -9.53 29.64
CA THR A 155 -13.43 -10.23 30.27
C THR A 155 -14.67 -9.37 30.45
N ASN A 156 -14.59 -8.05 30.18
CA ASN A 156 -15.70 -7.12 30.42
C ASN A 156 -16.12 -6.45 29.11
N ILE A 157 -17.35 -6.70 28.66
CA ILE A 157 -17.98 -6.15 27.45
C ILE A 157 -17.96 -4.61 27.43
N LEU A 158 -18.02 -3.96 28.60
CA LEU A 158 -17.94 -2.49 28.70
C LEU A 158 -16.56 -1.93 28.33
N LEU A 159 -15.53 -2.78 28.24
CA LEU A 159 -14.17 -2.42 27.83
C LEU A 159 -13.88 -2.77 26.36
N GLU A 160 -14.83 -3.38 25.66
CA GLU A 160 -14.69 -3.63 24.23
C GLU A 160 -14.65 -2.31 23.45
N ARG A 161 -13.75 -2.25 22.49
CA ARG A 161 -13.58 -1.10 21.62
C ARG A 161 -14.24 -1.32 20.27
N SER A 162 -14.85 -0.27 19.74
CA SER A 162 -15.47 -0.34 18.42
C SER A 162 -14.44 -0.57 17.31
N GLU A 163 -14.48 -1.76 16.69
CA GLU A 163 -13.66 -2.13 15.54
C GLU A 163 -13.81 -1.13 14.38
N THR A 164 -15.02 -0.64 14.14
CA THR A 164 -15.30 0.29 13.07
C THR A 164 -14.58 1.61 13.29
N ILE A 165 -14.68 2.18 14.50
CA ILE A 165 -14.06 3.47 14.85
C ILE A 165 -12.53 3.34 14.77
N TYR A 166 -11.98 2.27 15.34
CA TYR A 166 -10.54 2.04 15.32
C TYR A 166 -10.01 1.89 13.88
N SER A 167 -10.70 1.10 13.05
CA SER A 167 -10.28 0.89 11.67
C SER A 167 -10.41 2.14 10.78
N GLU A 168 -11.45 2.96 10.97
CA GLU A 168 -11.56 4.25 10.28
C GLU A 168 -10.49 5.23 10.78
N GLY A 169 -10.22 5.24 12.09
CA GLY A 169 -9.13 6.04 12.68
C GLY A 169 -7.77 5.69 12.08
N ALA A 170 -7.45 4.40 11.96
CA ALA A 170 -6.22 3.93 11.34
C ALA A 170 -6.10 4.37 9.86
N TRP A 171 -7.20 4.38 9.11
CA TRP A 171 -7.21 4.89 7.75
C TRP A 171 -6.97 6.40 7.69
N VAL A 172 -7.62 7.17 8.57
CA VAL A 172 -7.38 8.63 8.67
C VAL A 172 -5.94 8.93 9.06
N GLN A 173 -5.38 8.16 9.99
CA GLN A 173 -3.96 8.25 10.36
C GLN A 173 -3.04 7.96 9.18
N MET A 174 -3.32 6.92 8.39
CA MET A 174 -2.58 6.61 7.17
C MET A 174 -2.57 7.80 6.21
N LEU A 175 -3.73 8.42 5.95
CA LEU A 175 -3.83 9.57 5.05
C LEU A 175 -3.06 10.80 5.60
N PHE A 176 -3.15 11.03 6.90
CA PHE A 176 -2.37 12.09 7.57
C PHE A 176 -0.87 11.85 7.39
N LEU A 177 -0.39 10.65 7.71
CA LEU A 177 1.03 10.30 7.58
C LEU A 177 1.50 10.35 6.13
N MET A 178 0.68 9.88 5.16
CA MET A 178 1.01 10.01 3.74
C MET A 178 1.18 11.47 3.33
N LYS A 179 0.26 12.35 3.75
CA LYS A 179 0.36 13.79 3.46
C LYS A 179 1.60 14.39 4.09
N PHE A 180 1.87 14.04 5.36
CA PHE A 180 3.04 14.50 6.10
C PHE A 180 4.34 14.08 5.39
N TRP A 181 4.46 12.78 5.06
CA TRP A 181 5.61 12.23 4.34
C TRP A 181 5.82 12.85 2.96
N MET A 182 4.74 13.15 2.23
CA MET A 182 4.86 13.83 0.93
C MET A 182 5.51 15.20 1.02
N ASP A 183 5.25 15.91 2.12
CA ASP A 183 5.74 17.28 2.36
C ASP A 183 7.05 17.29 3.18
N ASP A 184 7.50 16.13 3.67
CA ASP A 184 8.71 16.04 4.48
C ASP A 184 9.96 16.27 3.61
N ASP A 185 10.72 17.30 3.98
CA ASP A 185 11.99 17.74 3.38
C ASP A 185 13.22 17.40 4.22
N SER A 186 13.04 16.72 5.36
CA SER A 186 14.14 16.35 6.24
C SER A 186 14.99 15.23 5.65
N ALA A 187 16.28 15.22 5.99
CA ALA A 187 17.17 14.15 5.60
C ALA A 187 16.70 12.82 6.19
N GLY A 188 16.67 11.76 5.37
CA GLY A 188 16.19 10.44 5.81
C GLY A 188 14.72 10.38 6.23
N PHE A 189 13.95 11.46 6.07
CA PHE A 189 12.53 11.57 6.49
C PHE A 189 12.33 11.42 8.00
N GLU A 190 13.28 11.89 8.80
CA GLU A 190 13.27 11.80 10.27
C GLU A 190 12.02 12.44 10.91
N LYS A 191 11.48 13.52 10.28
CA LYS A 191 10.23 14.13 10.76
C LYS A 191 9.03 13.20 10.58
N THR A 192 9.02 12.41 9.49
CA THR A 192 7.99 11.39 9.25
C THR A 192 8.05 10.29 10.30
N ASP A 193 9.25 9.82 10.64
CA ASP A 193 9.43 8.82 11.70
C ASP A 193 8.92 9.33 13.05
N MET A 194 9.24 10.57 13.40
CA MET A 194 8.68 11.20 14.60
C MET A 194 7.15 11.35 14.54
N ALA A 195 6.58 11.65 13.35
CA ALA A 195 5.14 11.75 13.20
C ALA A 195 4.45 10.38 13.34
N ILE A 196 5.05 9.31 12.82
CA ILE A 196 4.59 7.93 13.01
C ILE A 196 4.55 7.61 14.51
N GLU A 197 5.68 7.75 15.19
CA GLU A 197 5.79 7.44 16.62
C GLU A 197 4.77 8.21 17.45
N LYS A 198 4.73 9.53 17.30
CA LYS A 198 3.83 10.39 18.08
C LYS A 198 2.37 10.10 17.77
N SER A 199 1.99 9.93 16.50
CA SER A 199 0.59 9.69 16.14
C SER A 199 0.10 8.32 16.60
N VAL A 200 0.91 7.27 16.49
CA VAL A 200 0.55 5.95 16.98
C VAL A 200 0.40 5.98 18.50
N ASN A 201 1.39 6.51 19.23
CA ASN A 201 1.31 6.61 20.68
C ASN A 201 0.07 7.40 21.12
N THR A 202 -0.18 8.57 20.52
CA THR A 202 -1.35 9.39 20.84
C THR A 202 -2.66 8.65 20.61
N ILE A 203 -2.80 7.96 19.47
CA ILE A 203 -4.03 7.21 19.14
C ILE A 203 -4.24 6.10 20.16
N PHE A 204 -3.21 5.31 20.47
CA PHE A 204 -3.35 4.24 21.45
C PHE A 204 -3.66 4.79 22.84
N ASP A 205 -3.03 5.89 23.27
CA ASP A 205 -3.30 6.53 24.57
C ASP A 205 -4.74 7.07 24.66
N VAL A 206 -5.24 7.68 23.57
CA VAL A 206 -6.65 8.13 23.47
C VAL A 206 -7.59 6.95 23.57
N PHE A 207 -7.35 5.89 22.81
CA PHE A 207 -8.20 4.69 22.82
C PHE A 207 -8.11 3.91 24.15
N ASP A 208 -7.02 4.03 24.89
CA ASP A 208 -6.84 3.36 26.17
C ASP A 208 -7.52 4.10 27.31
N ASN A 209 -7.52 5.42 27.28
CA ASN A 209 -7.86 6.26 28.43
C ASN A 209 -9.16 7.07 28.28
N ILE A 210 -9.69 7.26 27.05
CA ILE A 210 -10.88 8.08 26.82
C ILE A 210 -12.09 7.20 26.50
N PRO A 211 -13.24 7.45 27.17
CA PRO A 211 -14.51 6.81 26.78
C PRO A 211 -14.83 7.18 25.33
N LEU A 212 -15.01 6.16 24.47
CA LEU A 212 -15.27 6.35 23.04
C LEU A 212 -16.50 7.20 22.77
N ASP A 213 -17.51 7.13 23.65
CA ASP A 213 -18.72 7.93 23.54
C ASP A 213 -18.43 9.43 23.55
N ALA A 214 -17.50 9.88 24.39
CA ALA A 214 -17.10 11.29 24.44
C ALA A 214 -16.41 11.75 23.13
N VAL A 215 -15.59 10.90 22.51
CA VAL A 215 -14.94 11.20 21.23
C VAL A 215 -15.96 11.24 20.10
N LEU A 216 -16.94 10.31 20.12
CA LEU A 216 -18.03 10.28 19.14
C LEU A 216 -18.95 11.48 19.25
N ASP A 217 -19.32 11.86 20.46
CA ASP A 217 -20.19 13.02 20.70
C ASP A 217 -19.51 14.31 20.28
N PHE A 218 -18.20 14.45 20.56
CA PHE A 218 -17.41 15.58 20.07
C PHE A 218 -17.31 15.57 18.54
N GLY A 219 -17.08 14.43 17.92
CA GLY A 219 -17.07 14.29 16.45
C GLY A 219 -18.41 14.64 15.82
N LYS A 220 -19.55 14.19 16.39
CA LYS A 220 -20.90 14.55 15.95
C LYS A 220 -21.18 16.04 16.13
N PHE A 221 -20.75 16.61 17.24
CA PHE A 221 -20.85 18.07 17.48
C PHE A 221 -20.12 18.86 16.40
N LEU A 222 -18.84 18.56 16.13
CA LEU A 222 -18.07 19.24 15.09
C LEU A 222 -18.67 19.08 13.69
N TRP A 223 -19.20 17.90 13.39
CA TRP A 223 -19.89 17.64 12.11
C TRP A 223 -21.14 18.54 11.97
N LYS A 224 -21.95 18.60 13.01
CA LYS A 224 -23.19 19.38 13.03
C LYS A 224 -22.92 20.88 12.87
N GLU A 225 -21.92 21.40 13.59
CA GLU A 225 -21.52 22.82 13.52
C GLU A 225 -20.93 23.23 12.17
N ARG A 226 -20.30 22.27 11.46
CA ARG A 226 -19.73 22.54 10.13
C ARG A 226 -20.75 22.46 9.00
N MET A 227 -21.88 21.80 9.23
CA MET A 227 -22.97 21.62 8.25
C MET A 227 -24.13 22.61 8.47
N ALA A 228 -24.10 23.41 9.53
CA ALA A 228 -25.02 24.52 9.82
C ALA A 228 -24.44 25.82 9.27
#